data_7fbb01f6131395fc3facb279a617aafb
#
_entry.id   7fbb01f6131395fc3facb279a617aafb
#
_cell.length_a   1.000
_cell.length_b   1.000
_cell.length_c   1.000
_cell.angle_alpha   90.00
_cell.angle_beta   90.00
_cell.angle_gamma   90.00
#
_symmetry.space_group_name_H-M   'P 1'
#
loop_
_entity.id
_entity.type
_entity.pdbx_description
1 polymer ?
#
loop_
_entity_poly.entity_id
_entity_poly.type
_entity_poly.pdbx_seq_one_letter_code
_entity_poly.pdbx_strand_id
1 'polypeptide(L)'
;MAENQSKLKRLAELLRKNPNDSFAKFALALELIKADESKKARVLFESVLEQDPEYLGVYYHLGKLYERTDRVEDARSMYTRGIELAEKKNEERTKHELEEALETINLDNDDNDTL
;
A
#
# COMPACT_ATOMS: atom_id res chain seq x y z
N MET A 1 -8.05 -9.79 19.23
CA MET A 1 -6.70 -10.31 19.34
C MET A 1 -6.56 -11.73 18.90
N ALA A 2 -7.28 -12.68 19.50
CA ALA A 2 -7.28 -14.05 19.02
C ALA A 2 -7.74 -14.12 17.57
N GLU A 3 -8.72 -13.29 17.20
CA GLU A 3 -9.27 -13.23 15.85
C GLU A 3 -8.23 -12.74 14.83
N ASN A 4 -7.45 -11.70 15.17
CA ASN A 4 -6.39 -11.20 14.31
C ASN A 4 -5.30 -12.24 14.09
N GLN A 5 -4.91 -12.93 15.16
CA GLN A 5 -3.91 -13.99 15.08
C GLN A 5 -4.40 -15.14 14.19
N SER A 6 -5.69 -15.45 14.29
CA SER A 6 -6.31 -16.49 13.47
C SER A 6 -6.24 -16.14 11.98
N LYS A 7 -6.55 -14.88 11.64
CA LYS A 7 -6.46 -14.40 10.25
C LYS A 7 -5.03 -14.43 9.73
N LEU A 8 -4.09 -13.96 10.55
CA LEU A 8 -2.67 -13.98 10.18
C LEU A 8 -2.21 -15.39 9.88
N LYS A 9 -2.56 -16.34 10.74
CA LYS A 9 -2.18 -17.74 10.54
C LYS A 9 -2.77 -18.32 9.26
N ARG A 10 -4.05 -18.05 9.01
CA ARG A 10 -4.71 -18.58 7.81
C ARG A 10 -4.09 -18.02 6.54
N LEU A 11 -3.83 -16.70 6.53
CA LEU A 11 -3.23 -16.06 5.37
C LEU A 11 -1.80 -16.53 5.14
N ALA A 12 -1.05 -16.71 6.23
CA ALA A 12 0.32 -17.24 6.13
C ALA A 12 0.31 -18.66 5.57
N GLU A 13 -0.67 -19.49 5.96
CA GLU A 13 -0.84 -20.83 5.42
C GLU A 13 -1.14 -20.82 3.93
N LEU A 14 -2.04 -19.91 3.53
CA LEU A 14 -2.36 -19.75 2.10
C LEU A 14 -1.13 -19.41 1.30
N LEU A 15 -0.32 -18.48 1.81
CA LEU A 15 0.91 -18.07 1.12
C LEU A 15 1.93 -19.19 1.06
N ARG A 16 2.01 -20.02 2.11
CA ARG A 16 2.93 -21.13 2.10
C ARG A 16 2.57 -22.11 0.98
N LYS A 17 1.28 -22.31 0.73
CA LYS A 17 0.80 -23.19 -0.33
C LYS A 17 0.90 -22.53 -1.71
N ASN A 18 0.66 -21.24 -1.78
CA ASN A 18 0.68 -20.46 -3.02
C ASN A 18 1.51 -19.20 -2.83
N PRO A 19 2.85 -19.29 -2.91
CA PRO A 19 3.73 -18.16 -2.59
C PRO A 19 3.55 -16.92 -3.48
N ASN A 20 2.94 -17.09 -4.66
CA ASN A 20 2.75 -16.00 -5.60
C ASN A 20 1.32 -15.47 -5.65
N ASP A 21 0.51 -15.82 -4.65
CA ASP A 21 -0.87 -15.33 -4.59
C ASP A 21 -0.90 -13.87 -4.15
N SER A 22 -1.13 -12.96 -5.11
CA SER A 22 -1.15 -11.52 -4.85
C SER A 22 -2.21 -11.13 -3.84
N PHE A 23 -3.39 -11.71 -3.94
CA PHE A 23 -4.46 -11.39 -3.00
C PHE A 23 -4.09 -11.78 -1.57
N ALA A 24 -3.53 -12.97 -1.40
CA ALA A 24 -3.12 -13.43 -0.07
C ALA A 24 -2.03 -12.54 0.50
N LYS A 25 -1.06 -12.13 -0.32
CA LYS A 25 -0.01 -11.19 0.12
C LYS A 25 -0.60 -9.86 0.53
N PHE A 26 -1.53 -9.33 -0.27
CA PHE A 26 -2.17 -8.06 0.03
C PHE A 26 -2.96 -8.15 1.34
N ALA A 27 -3.77 -9.18 1.49
CA ALA A 27 -4.59 -9.36 2.69
C ALA A 27 -3.73 -9.54 3.94
N LEU A 28 -2.65 -10.31 3.83
CA LEU A 28 -1.73 -10.50 4.96
C LEU A 28 -1.05 -9.18 5.33
N ALA A 29 -0.64 -8.41 4.33
CA ALA A 29 -0.02 -7.12 4.59
C ALA A 29 -0.95 -6.19 5.36
N LEU A 30 -2.25 -6.16 5.01
CA LEU A 30 -3.22 -5.36 5.75
C LEU A 30 -3.34 -5.79 7.21
N GLU A 31 -3.34 -7.11 7.46
CA GLU A 31 -3.39 -7.61 8.84
C GLU A 31 -2.10 -7.29 9.60
N LEU A 32 -0.97 -7.32 8.91
CA LEU A 32 0.31 -6.96 9.52
C LEU A 32 0.36 -5.50 9.92
N ILE A 33 -0.26 -4.61 9.14
CA ILE A 33 -0.37 -3.20 9.53
C ILE A 33 -1.13 -3.08 10.85
N LYS A 34 -2.24 -3.80 10.97
CA LYS A 34 -3.05 -3.79 12.19
C LYS A 34 -2.26 -4.31 13.39
N ALA A 35 -1.34 -5.23 13.15
CA ALA A 35 -0.50 -5.82 14.19
C ALA A 35 0.77 -5.01 14.46
N ASP A 36 0.87 -3.82 13.88
CA ASP A 36 2.02 -2.93 14.02
C ASP A 36 3.32 -3.55 13.49
N GLU A 37 3.17 -4.36 12.44
CA GLU A 37 4.29 -4.99 11.75
C GLU A 37 4.49 -4.35 10.38
N SER A 38 4.73 -3.04 10.36
CA SER A 38 4.77 -2.24 9.14
C SER A 38 5.88 -2.67 8.18
N LYS A 39 7.03 -3.08 8.68
CA LYS A 39 8.14 -3.51 7.82
C LYS A 39 7.80 -4.76 7.03
N LYS A 40 7.15 -5.72 7.69
CA LYS A 40 6.73 -6.96 7.02
C LYS A 40 5.63 -6.66 6.00
N ALA A 41 4.71 -5.76 6.34
CA ALA A 41 3.66 -5.34 5.42
C ALA A 41 4.27 -4.71 4.17
N ARG A 42 5.24 -3.83 4.34
CA ARG A 42 5.91 -3.17 3.22
C ARG A 42 6.54 -4.19 2.26
N VAL A 43 7.25 -5.16 2.80
CA VAL A 43 7.90 -6.19 1.98
C VAL A 43 6.86 -6.94 1.15
N LEU A 44 5.73 -7.28 1.75
CA LEU A 44 4.66 -7.99 1.03
C LEU A 44 4.03 -7.12 -0.05
N PHE A 45 3.74 -5.86 0.25
CA PHE A 45 3.19 -4.95 -0.77
C PHE A 45 4.16 -4.77 -1.94
N GLU A 46 5.44 -4.58 -1.65
CA GLU A 46 6.45 -4.45 -2.69
C GLU A 46 6.51 -5.70 -3.56
N SER A 47 6.40 -6.86 -2.92
CA SER A 47 6.37 -8.13 -3.63
C SER A 47 5.16 -8.25 -4.55
N VAL A 48 4.00 -7.77 -4.11
CA VAL A 48 2.80 -7.78 -4.97
C VAL A 48 3.05 -6.95 -6.22
N LEU A 49 3.61 -5.75 -6.08
CA LEU A 49 3.83 -4.88 -7.23
C LEU A 49 4.88 -5.41 -8.19
N GLU A 50 5.86 -6.16 -7.70
CA GLU A 50 6.84 -6.79 -8.58
C GLU A 50 6.20 -7.80 -9.51
N GLN A 51 5.25 -8.58 -9.01
CA GLN A 51 4.63 -9.63 -9.81
C GLN A 51 3.35 -9.17 -10.48
N ASP A 52 2.69 -8.15 -9.95
CA ASP A 52 1.39 -7.69 -10.43
C ASP A 52 1.28 -6.17 -10.29
N PRO A 53 1.92 -5.41 -11.18
CA PRO A 53 1.90 -3.94 -11.08
C PRO A 53 0.52 -3.32 -11.27
N GLU A 54 -0.46 -4.09 -11.72
CA GLU A 54 -1.82 -3.61 -11.87
C GLU A 54 -2.71 -3.87 -10.65
N TYR A 55 -2.11 -4.31 -9.54
CA TYR A 55 -2.85 -4.51 -8.30
C TYR A 55 -3.08 -3.16 -7.62
N LEU A 56 -4.16 -2.51 -8.01
CA LEU A 56 -4.41 -1.09 -7.70
C LEU A 56 -4.37 -0.77 -6.20
N GLY A 57 -4.97 -1.65 -5.38
CA GLY A 57 -5.08 -1.38 -3.94
C GLY A 57 -3.75 -1.20 -3.22
N VAL A 58 -2.67 -1.77 -3.75
CA VAL A 58 -1.36 -1.68 -3.10
C VAL A 58 -0.82 -0.25 -3.08
N TYR A 59 -1.08 0.52 -4.14
CA TYR A 59 -0.45 1.84 -4.30
C TYR A 59 -0.78 2.79 -3.15
N TYR A 60 -2.03 2.81 -2.71
CA TYR A 60 -2.43 3.65 -1.58
C TYR A 60 -1.75 3.23 -0.29
N HIS A 61 -1.83 1.94 0.04
CA HIS A 61 -1.30 1.44 1.31
C HIS A 61 0.21 1.52 1.39
N LEU A 62 0.88 1.18 0.30
CA LEU A 62 2.35 1.27 0.26
C LEU A 62 2.80 2.72 0.34
N GLY A 63 2.08 3.62 -0.33
CA GLY A 63 2.35 5.05 -0.23
C GLY A 63 2.27 5.54 1.21
N LYS A 64 1.23 5.12 1.94
CA LYS A 64 1.08 5.50 3.34
C LYS A 64 2.22 4.97 4.22
N LEU A 65 2.67 3.74 3.96
CA LEU A 65 3.79 3.18 4.70
C LEU A 65 5.07 3.95 4.43
N TYR A 66 5.30 4.35 3.19
CA TYR A 66 6.47 5.16 2.86
C TYR A 66 6.44 6.51 3.56
N GLU A 67 5.26 7.14 3.65
CA GLU A 67 5.12 8.40 4.39
C GLU A 67 5.54 8.22 5.85
N ARG A 68 5.12 7.13 6.47
CA ARG A 68 5.42 6.87 7.89
C ARG A 68 6.91 6.70 8.18
N THR A 69 7.67 6.33 7.17
CA THR A 69 9.10 6.08 7.32
C THR A 69 9.95 7.16 6.66
N ASP A 70 9.36 8.33 6.44
CA ASP A 70 10.02 9.50 5.85
C ASP A 70 10.56 9.25 4.44
N ARG A 71 9.95 8.34 3.72
CA ARG A 71 10.29 8.08 2.32
C ARG A 71 9.27 8.79 1.44
N VAL A 72 9.28 10.11 1.51
CA VAL A 72 8.26 10.95 0.87
C VAL A 72 8.25 10.81 -0.65
N GLU A 73 9.42 10.74 -1.27
CA GLU A 73 9.48 10.63 -2.74
C GLU A 73 8.98 9.27 -3.22
N ASP A 74 9.25 8.21 -2.46
CA ASP A 74 8.70 6.90 -2.77
C ASP A 74 7.17 6.91 -2.63
N ALA A 75 6.66 7.57 -1.60
CA ALA A 75 5.21 7.70 -1.42
C ALA A 75 4.59 8.45 -2.58
N ARG A 76 5.20 9.55 -3.00
CA ARG A 76 4.73 10.35 -4.14
C ARG A 76 4.66 9.51 -5.41
N SER A 77 5.70 8.70 -5.63
CA SER A 77 5.74 7.81 -6.78
C SER A 77 4.59 6.80 -6.77
N MET A 78 4.30 6.22 -5.59
CA MET A 78 3.21 5.26 -5.46
C MET A 78 1.87 5.91 -5.78
N TYR A 79 1.61 7.09 -5.22
CA TYR A 79 0.35 7.77 -5.47
C TYR A 79 0.20 8.15 -6.94
N THR A 80 1.25 8.67 -7.55
CA THR A 80 1.22 9.09 -8.96
C THR A 80 0.94 7.89 -9.88
N ARG A 81 1.65 6.78 -9.66
CA ARG A 81 1.45 5.57 -10.45
C ARG A 81 0.06 4.98 -10.23
N GLY A 82 -0.42 5.03 -9.00
CA GLY A 82 -1.77 4.54 -8.68
C GLY A 82 -2.85 5.38 -9.35
N ILE A 83 -2.68 6.69 -9.41
CA ILE A 83 -3.62 7.59 -10.09
C ILE A 83 -3.71 7.24 -11.57
N GLU A 84 -2.58 7.07 -12.22
CA GLU A 84 -2.55 6.72 -13.64
C GLU A 84 -3.26 5.38 -13.90
N LEU A 85 -3.01 4.41 -13.04
CA LEU A 85 -3.64 3.09 -13.16
C LEU A 85 -5.15 3.17 -12.90
N ALA A 86 -5.55 3.90 -11.86
CA ALA A 86 -6.96 4.07 -11.52
C ALA A 86 -7.72 4.74 -12.68
N GLU A 87 -7.09 5.72 -13.31
CA GLU A 87 -7.68 6.39 -14.47
C GLU A 87 -7.90 5.41 -15.62
N LYS A 88 -6.90 4.59 -15.92
CA LYS A 88 -7.02 3.56 -16.96
C LYS A 88 -8.14 2.57 -16.67
N LYS A 89 -8.33 2.25 -15.41
CA LYS A 89 -9.33 1.24 -15.00
C LYS A 89 -10.70 1.85 -14.71
N ASN A 90 -10.83 3.16 -14.84
CA ASN A 90 -12.06 3.89 -14.53
C ASN A 90 -12.50 3.70 -13.08
N GLU A 91 -11.53 3.62 -12.19
CA GLU A 91 -11.76 3.50 -10.74
C GLU A 91 -11.71 4.89 -10.10
N GLU A 92 -12.81 5.63 -10.27
CA GLU A 92 -12.87 7.04 -9.86
C GLU A 92 -12.68 7.25 -8.36
N ARG A 93 -13.27 6.39 -7.54
CA ARG A 93 -13.16 6.51 -6.10
C ARG A 93 -11.71 6.34 -5.63
N THR A 94 -11.05 5.32 -6.14
CA THR A 94 -9.65 5.05 -5.78
C THR A 94 -8.76 6.18 -6.29
N LYS A 95 -9.02 6.66 -7.50
CA LYS A 95 -8.28 7.78 -8.06
C LYS A 95 -8.37 9.00 -7.15
N HIS A 96 -9.58 9.32 -6.70
CA HIS A 96 -9.81 10.46 -5.82
C HIS A 96 -9.05 10.32 -4.50
N GLU A 97 -9.09 9.14 -3.90
CA GLU A 97 -8.36 8.89 -2.65
C GLU A 97 -6.86 9.08 -2.82
N LEU A 98 -6.31 8.59 -3.93
CA LEU A 98 -4.89 8.74 -4.23
C LEU A 98 -4.52 10.19 -4.49
N GLU A 99 -5.38 10.93 -5.20
CA GLU A 99 -5.16 12.36 -5.46
C GLU A 99 -5.15 13.15 -4.16
N GLU A 100 -6.05 12.86 -3.25
CA GLU A 100 -6.06 13.53 -1.94
C GLU A 100 -4.79 13.26 -1.16
N ALA A 101 -4.31 12.00 -1.18
CA ALA A 101 -3.08 11.65 -0.48
C ALA A 101 -1.88 12.39 -1.08
N LEU A 102 -1.81 12.46 -2.40
CA LEU A 102 -0.73 13.18 -3.09
C LEU A 102 -0.77 14.66 -2.78
N GLU A 103 -1.95 15.26 -2.82
CA GLU A 103 -2.13 16.68 -2.52
C GLU A 103 -1.67 17.01 -1.10
N THR A 104 -2.00 16.15 -0.14
CA THR A 104 -1.58 16.35 1.25
C THR A 104 -0.05 16.39 1.37
N ILE A 105 0.64 15.47 0.70
CA ILE A 105 2.11 15.46 0.70
C ILE A 105 2.65 16.75 0.09
N ASN A 106 2.07 17.17 -1.03
CA ASN A 106 2.55 18.35 -1.74
C ASN A 106 2.35 19.62 -0.91
N LEU A 107 1.23 19.74 -0.22
CA LEU A 107 0.97 20.87 0.66
C LEU A 107 1.95 20.93 1.83
N ASP A 108 2.23 19.78 2.44
CA ASP A 108 3.19 19.72 3.54
C ASP A 108 4.57 20.15 3.08
N ASN A 109 4.99 19.70 1.90
CA ASN A 109 6.29 20.07 1.35
C ASN A 109 6.35 21.57 1.00
N ASP A 110 5.27 22.11 0.43
CA ASP A 110 5.20 23.55 0.11
C ASP A 110 5.30 24.40 1.37
N ASP A 111 4.62 23.98 2.44
CA ASP A 111 4.68 24.66 3.72
C ASP A 111 6.12 24.67 4.29
N ASN A 112 6.80 23.53 4.16
CA ASN A 112 8.19 23.43 4.59
C ASN A 112 9.12 24.33 3.76
N ASP A 113 8.85 24.42 2.46
CA ASP A 113 9.66 25.22 1.55
C ASP A 113 9.51 26.72 1.79
N THR A 114 8.34 27.15 2.28
CA THR A 114 8.07 28.56 2.52
C THR A 114 8.62 29.07 3.83
N LEU A 115 9.04 28.17 4.69
CA LEU A 115 9.62 28.54 5.98
C LEU A 115 11.12 28.72 5.87
#